data_7fa1f9971f72caa19967ef3b415268c4
#
_entry.id   7fa1f9971f72caa19967ef3b415268c4
#
_cell.length_a   1.000
_cell.length_b   1.000
_cell.length_c   1.000
_cell.angle_alpha   90.00
_cell.angle_beta   90.00
_cell.angle_gamma   90.00
#
_symmetry.space_group_name_H-M   'P 1'
#
loop_
_entity.id
_entity.type
_entity.pdbx_description
1 polymer ?
#
loop_
_entity_poly.entity_id
_entity_poly.type
_entity_poly.pdbx_seq_one_letter_code
_entity_poly.pdbx_strand_id
1 'polypeptide(L)'
;MQDIYDCTTQYILENQEKLYRLAYSYVQEQQAALDVVQNAICSALESCWGIKNPAAIRTWMYRIVVNEALQYLRKQKKVVTLSEEHTEKLVYHEPAFSQDEAAYQAVLALPEQLKTIILLRYYEDLTLKQIAEITDTNLSTVKTRLYTALERLKKTLKEA
;
A
#
# COMPACT_ATOMS: atom_id res chain seq x y z
N MET A 1 14.25 -27.45 10.25
CA MET A 1 13.55 -26.29 10.81
C MET A 1 13.92 -25.04 10.04
N GLN A 2 12.92 -24.40 9.43
CA GLN A 2 13.16 -23.12 8.74
C GLN A 2 13.30 -22.02 9.79
N ASP A 3 14.35 -21.24 9.71
CA ASP A 3 14.48 -20.08 10.56
C ASP A 3 13.62 -18.92 10.03
N ILE A 4 13.52 -17.84 10.76
CA ILE A 4 12.66 -16.71 10.40
C ILE A 4 13.13 -16.02 9.12
N TYR A 5 14.43 -16.03 8.85
CA TYR A 5 14.97 -15.48 7.62
C TYR A 5 14.49 -16.28 6.40
N ASP A 6 14.54 -17.60 6.47
CA ASP A 6 14.05 -18.48 5.39
C ASP A 6 12.56 -18.29 5.18
N CYS A 7 11.78 -18.22 6.25
CA CYS A 7 10.34 -17.98 6.18
C CYS A 7 10.04 -16.63 5.52
N THR A 8 10.78 -15.59 5.87
CA THR A 8 10.61 -14.25 5.31
C THR A 8 10.96 -14.24 3.82
N THR A 9 12.08 -14.86 3.45
CA THR A 9 12.50 -14.97 2.05
C THR A 9 11.45 -15.70 1.21
N GLN A 10 10.95 -16.82 1.73
CA GLN A 10 9.93 -17.60 1.04
C GLN A 10 8.64 -16.77 0.86
N TYR A 11 8.20 -16.07 1.90
CA TYR A 11 7.03 -15.22 1.82
C TYR A 11 7.19 -14.16 0.72
N ILE A 12 8.33 -13.50 0.68
CA ILE A 12 8.62 -12.47 -0.31
C ILE A 12 8.56 -13.05 -1.73
N LEU A 13 9.19 -14.20 -1.95
CA LEU A 13 9.22 -14.83 -3.27
C LEU A 13 7.82 -15.24 -3.74
N GLU A 14 6.97 -15.70 -2.84
CA GLU A 14 5.61 -16.13 -3.17
C GLU A 14 4.64 -14.96 -3.38
N ASN A 15 4.96 -13.76 -2.88
CA ASN A 15 4.04 -12.64 -2.83
C ASN A 15 4.57 -11.38 -3.54
N GLN A 16 5.58 -11.51 -4.40
CA GLN A 16 6.19 -10.35 -5.08
C GLN A 16 5.16 -9.51 -5.83
N GLU A 17 4.26 -10.15 -6.56
CA GLU A 17 3.23 -9.44 -7.33
C GLU A 17 2.28 -8.65 -6.44
N LYS A 18 1.88 -9.23 -5.31
CA LYS A 18 1.00 -8.55 -4.35
C LYS A 18 1.68 -7.33 -3.74
N LEU A 19 2.94 -7.47 -3.37
CA LEU A 19 3.71 -6.36 -2.80
C LEU A 19 3.90 -5.24 -3.83
N TYR A 20 4.19 -5.61 -5.07
CA TYR A 20 4.32 -4.65 -6.16
C TYR A 20 3.01 -3.90 -6.41
N ARG A 21 1.87 -4.62 -6.50
CA ARG A 21 0.57 -4.00 -6.72
C ARG A 21 0.21 -3.01 -5.61
N LEU A 22 0.50 -3.39 -4.38
CA LEU A 22 0.25 -2.51 -3.24
C LEU A 22 1.10 -1.23 -3.36
N ALA A 23 2.38 -1.36 -3.63
CA ALA A 23 3.27 -0.22 -3.82
C ALA A 23 2.80 0.66 -4.99
N TYR A 24 2.43 0.04 -6.11
CA TYR A 24 1.95 0.74 -7.29
C TYR A 24 0.68 1.55 -7.00
N SER A 25 -0.21 1.02 -6.16
CA SER A 25 -1.43 1.72 -5.76
C SER A 25 -1.14 3.05 -5.07
N TYR A 26 0.02 3.19 -4.43
CA TYR A 26 0.42 4.45 -3.80
C TYR A 26 1.17 5.37 -4.75
N VAL A 27 2.16 4.84 -5.46
CA VAL A 27 3.10 5.68 -6.23
C VAL A 27 2.72 5.86 -7.70
N GLN A 28 1.89 4.97 -8.23
CA GLN A 28 1.30 5.03 -9.58
C GLN A 28 2.31 5.19 -10.71
N GLU A 29 3.52 4.66 -10.50
CA GLU A 29 4.59 4.64 -11.49
C GLU A 29 5.38 3.35 -11.32
N GLN A 30 5.70 2.67 -12.42
CA GLN A 30 6.33 1.36 -12.41
C GLN A 30 7.69 1.37 -11.71
N GLN A 31 8.58 2.28 -12.10
CA GLN A 31 9.92 2.31 -11.53
C GLN A 31 9.90 2.66 -10.04
N ALA A 32 9.05 3.61 -9.65
CA ALA A 32 8.88 3.99 -8.25
C ALA A 32 8.36 2.82 -7.41
N ALA A 33 7.39 2.08 -7.95
CA ALA A 33 6.84 0.90 -7.26
C ALA A 33 7.91 -0.17 -7.06
N LEU A 34 8.74 -0.42 -8.07
CA LEU A 34 9.84 -1.37 -7.97
C LEU A 34 10.85 -0.93 -6.91
N ASP A 35 11.19 0.36 -6.87
CA ASP A 35 12.12 0.90 -5.88
C ASP A 35 11.56 0.77 -4.46
N VAL A 36 10.27 1.05 -4.27
CA VAL A 36 9.59 0.88 -2.97
C VAL A 36 9.66 -0.57 -2.51
N VAL A 37 9.32 -1.50 -3.39
CA VAL A 37 9.35 -2.94 -3.06
C VAL A 37 10.78 -3.38 -2.73
N GLN A 38 11.76 -2.95 -3.52
CA GLN A 38 13.16 -3.28 -3.29
C GLN A 38 13.64 -2.80 -1.92
N ASN A 39 13.34 -1.54 -1.59
CA ASN A 39 13.68 -0.99 -0.28
C ASN A 39 12.97 -1.73 0.85
N ALA A 40 11.71 -2.08 0.64
CA ALA A 40 10.94 -2.84 1.62
C ALA A 40 11.54 -4.23 1.85
N ILE A 41 11.94 -4.92 0.79
CA ILE A 41 12.56 -6.23 0.87
C ILE A 41 13.90 -6.15 1.63
N CYS A 42 14.73 -5.17 1.32
CA CYS A 42 16.00 -4.97 2.02
C CYS A 42 15.77 -4.73 3.51
N SER A 43 14.84 -3.84 3.86
CA SER A 43 14.49 -3.57 5.26
C SER A 43 13.99 -4.82 5.96
N ALA A 44 13.15 -5.59 5.26
CA ALA A 44 12.59 -6.83 5.81
C ALA A 44 13.68 -7.84 6.14
N LEU A 45 14.61 -8.08 5.22
CA LEU A 45 15.67 -9.05 5.41
C LEU A 45 16.65 -8.63 6.51
N GLU A 46 16.87 -7.33 6.68
CA GLU A 46 17.73 -6.80 7.75
C GLU A 46 17.07 -6.92 9.12
N SER A 47 15.74 -6.81 9.19
CA SER A 47 15.00 -6.67 10.45
C SER A 47 14.22 -7.91 10.86
N CYS A 48 14.16 -8.94 10.03
CA CYS A 48 13.29 -10.10 10.27
C CYS A 48 13.64 -10.89 11.53
N TRP A 49 14.88 -10.76 11.99
CA TRP A 49 15.36 -11.52 13.16
C TRP A 49 14.60 -11.17 14.46
N GLY A 50 13.90 -10.02 14.48
CA GLY A 50 13.06 -9.63 15.61
C GLY A 50 11.68 -10.26 15.62
N ILE A 51 11.30 -10.96 14.55
CA ILE A 51 9.99 -11.60 14.45
C ILE A 51 10.02 -12.93 15.19
N LYS A 52 9.14 -13.09 16.15
CA LYS A 52 9.08 -14.32 16.96
C LYS A 52 8.17 -15.39 16.35
N ASN A 53 7.12 -14.98 15.65
CA ASN A 53 6.13 -15.89 15.09
C ASN A 53 6.05 -15.72 13.57
N PRO A 54 6.32 -16.78 12.77
CA PRO A 54 6.23 -16.68 11.31
C PRO A 54 4.87 -16.23 10.79
N ALA A 55 3.79 -16.44 11.54
CA ALA A 55 2.46 -15.99 11.15
C ALA A 55 2.35 -14.46 11.12
N ALA A 56 3.25 -13.74 11.77
CA ALA A 56 3.27 -12.27 11.78
C ALA A 56 3.96 -11.68 10.55
N ILE A 57 4.64 -12.48 9.73
CA ILE A 57 5.41 -12.01 8.58
C ILE A 57 4.53 -11.23 7.60
N ARG A 58 3.34 -11.75 7.30
CA ARG A 58 2.42 -11.12 6.34
C ARG A 58 2.07 -9.69 6.74
N THR A 59 1.56 -9.49 7.95
CA THR A 59 1.16 -8.18 8.45
C THR A 59 2.36 -7.24 8.55
N TRP A 60 3.47 -7.75 9.04
CA TRP A 60 4.72 -7.01 9.17
C TRP A 60 5.24 -6.53 7.82
N MET A 61 5.19 -7.41 6.81
CA MET A 61 5.64 -7.08 5.46
C MET A 61 4.76 -5.99 4.83
N TYR A 62 3.45 -6.08 4.99
CA TYR A 62 2.53 -5.03 4.54
C TYR A 62 2.83 -3.69 5.19
N ARG A 63 3.12 -3.70 6.48
CA ARG A 63 3.51 -2.48 7.21
C ARG A 63 4.75 -1.84 6.59
N ILE A 64 5.77 -2.64 6.29
CA ILE A 64 7.00 -2.14 5.68
C ILE A 64 6.73 -1.53 4.30
N VAL A 65 5.97 -2.23 3.45
CA VAL A 65 5.66 -1.73 2.10
C VAL A 65 4.85 -0.43 2.16
N VAL A 66 3.81 -0.37 2.99
CA VAL A 66 3.00 0.84 3.15
C VAL A 66 3.87 2.01 3.63
N ASN A 67 4.70 1.79 4.63
CA ASN A 67 5.58 2.84 5.17
C ASN A 67 6.59 3.33 4.13
N GLU A 68 7.18 2.42 3.37
CA GLU A 68 8.11 2.78 2.29
C GLU A 68 7.41 3.60 1.18
N ALA A 69 6.20 3.20 0.80
CA ALA A 69 5.42 3.90 -0.20
C ALA A 69 5.06 5.32 0.27
N LEU A 70 4.60 5.45 1.50
CA LEU A 70 4.25 6.76 2.08
C LEU A 70 5.49 7.65 2.22
N GLN A 71 6.62 7.09 2.60
CA GLN A 71 7.89 7.80 2.66
C GLN A 71 8.31 8.33 1.28
N TYR A 72 8.18 7.50 0.27
CA TYR A 72 8.45 7.89 -1.11
C TYR A 72 7.57 9.08 -1.53
N LEU A 73 6.28 9.02 -1.23
CA LEU A 73 5.35 10.10 -1.57
C LEU A 73 5.69 11.40 -0.85
N ARG A 74 6.11 11.34 0.40
CA ARG A 74 6.54 12.52 1.16
C ARG A 74 7.77 13.17 0.54
N LYS A 75 8.75 12.37 0.11
CA LYS A 75 9.96 12.86 -0.54
C LYS A 75 9.64 13.51 -1.89
N GLN A 76 8.74 12.90 -2.66
CA GLN A 76 8.29 13.45 -3.93
C GLN A 76 7.60 14.82 -3.75
N LYS A 77 6.77 14.92 -2.73
CA LYS A 77 6.07 16.16 -2.41
C LYS A 77 7.05 17.29 -2.07
N LYS A 78 8.13 16.99 -1.34
CA LYS A 78 9.18 17.96 -1.03
C LYS A 78 9.92 18.41 -2.29
N VAL A 79 10.25 17.49 -3.18
CA VAL A 79 10.94 17.80 -4.44
C VAL A 79 10.08 18.69 -5.33
N VAL A 80 8.78 18.39 -5.46
CA VAL A 80 7.83 19.19 -6.24
C VAL A 80 7.69 20.60 -5.65
N THR A 81 7.72 20.74 -4.33
CA THR A 81 7.63 22.04 -3.66
C THR A 81 8.89 22.89 -3.87
N LEU A 82 10.04 22.25 -4.01
CA LEU A 82 11.35 22.90 -4.21
C LEU A 82 11.66 23.19 -5.68
N SER A 83 11.16 22.36 -6.59
CA SER A 83 11.28 22.59 -8.02
C SER A 83 9.93 23.08 -8.55
N GLU A 84 9.87 24.32 -9.00
CA GLU A 84 8.65 24.88 -9.58
C GLU A 84 8.27 24.24 -10.93
N GLU A 85 8.96 23.20 -11.33
CA GLU A 85 8.65 22.48 -12.55
C GLU A 85 7.58 21.42 -12.31
N HIS A 86 6.33 21.81 -12.57
CA HIS A 86 5.25 20.86 -12.77
C HIS A 86 5.45 20.18 -14.14
N THR A 87 6.27 19.17 -14.17
CA THR A 87 6.13 18.20 -15.22
C THR A 87 4.83 17.44 -14.91
N GLU A 88 3.82 17.71 -15.68
CA GLU A 88 2.67 16.83 -15.72
C GLU A 88 3.20 15.43 -15.99
N LYS A 89 3.25 14.60 -14.94
CA LYS A 89 3.51 13.20 -15.15
C LYS A 89 2.36 12.67 -15.98
N LEU A 90 2.67 12.37 -17.24
CA LEU A 90 1.79 11.56 -18.04
C LEU A 90 1.57 10.28 -17.26
N VAL A 91 0.44 10.21 -16.61
CA VAL A 91 0.02 8.99 -15.92
C VAL A 91 -0.32 8.02 -17.04
N TYR A 92 0.61 7.11 -17.30
CA TYR A 92 0.32 6.00 -18.19
C TYR A 92 -0.67 5.10 -17.48
N HIS A 93 -1.91 5.20 -17.90
CA HIS A 93 -2.93 4.25 -17.47
C HIS A 93 -2.80 3.02 -18.35
N GLU A 94 -2.37 1.91 -17.77
CA GLU A 94 -2.56 0.64 -18.44
C GLU A 94 -4.05 0.51 -18.76
N PRO A 95 -4.40 0.09 -20.00
CA PRO A 95 -5.81 -0.04 -20.34
C PRO A 95 -6.48 -1.00 -19.39
N ALA A 96 -7.50 -0.53 -18.75
CA ALA A 96 -8.24 -1.28 -17.75
C ALA A 96 -9.06 -2.36 -18.44
N PHE A 97 -8.95 -3.55 -17.89
CA PHE A 97 -9.67 -4.71 -18.41
C PHE A 97 -10.85 -5.10 -17.52
N SER A 98 -11.19 -4.34 -16.51
CA SER A 98 -12.23 -4.73 -15.58
C SER A 98 -13.27 -3.64 -15.39
N GLN A 99 -14.50 -4.09 -15.11
CA GLN A 99 -15.60 -3.21 -14.72
C GLN A 99 -15.27 -2.42 -13.45
N ASP A 100 -14.23 -2.85 -12.73
CA ASP A 100 -13.79 -2.26 -11.46
C ASP A 100 -12.78 -1.12 -11.64
N GLU A 101 -12.44 -0.76 -12.87
CA GLU A 101 -11.46 0.31 -13.12
C GLU A 101 -11.92 1.65 -12.56
N ALA A 102 -13.19 2.01 -12.79
CA ALA A 102 -13.73 3.25 -12.25
C ALA A 102 -13.68 3.25 -10.73
N ALA A 103 -14.00 2.12 -10.11
CA ALA A 103 -13.91 1.95 -8.67
C ALA A 103 -12.46 2.07 -8.17
N TYR A 104 -11.52 1.43 -8.87
CA TYR A 104 -10.10 1.48 -8.51
C TYR A 104 -9.56 2.91 -8.63
N GLN A 105 -9.89 3.61 -9.70
CA GLN A 105 -9.48 5.02 -9.87
C GLN A 105 -10.05 5.90 -8.76
N ALA A 106 -11.30 5.66 -8.35
CA ALA A 106 -11.91 6.38 -7.24
C ALA A 106 -11.17 6.10 -5.93
N VAL A 107 -10.72 4.86 -5.70
CA VAL A 107 -9.91 4.50 -4.54
C VAL A 107 -8.58 5.23 -4.56
N LEU A 108 -7.90 5.27 -5.71
CA LEU A 108 -6.61 5.94 -5.85
C LEU A 108 -6.71 7.45 -5.60
N ALA A 109 -7.87 8.04 -5.83
CA ALA A 109 -8.12 9.47 -5.59
C ALA A 109 -8.42 9.82 -4.14
N LEU A 110 -8.63 8.83 -3.27
CA LEU A 110 -8.88 9.07 -1.86
C LEU A 110 -7.64 9.63 -1.15
N PRO A 111 -7.83 10.42 -0.06
CA PRO A 111 -6.70 10.76 0.80
C PRO A 111 -5.98 9.52 1.30
N GLU A 112 -4.67 9.63 1.53
CA GLU A 112 -3.81 8.50 1.89
C GLU A 112 -4.36 7.61 3.00
N GLN A 113 -4.88 8.22 4.06
CA GLN A 113 -5.38 7.48 5.23
C GLN A 113 -6.61 6.64 4.88
N LEU A 114 -7.48 7.16 4.03
CA LEU A 114 -8.67 6.43 3.59
C LEU A 114 -8.32 5.39 2.53
N LYS A 115 -7.44 5.75 1.61
CA LYS A 115 -6.97 4.83 0.56
C LYS A 115 -6.33 3.59 1.17
N THR A 116 -5.47 3.76 2.17
CA THR A 116 -4.81 2.66 2.86
C THR A 116 -5.81 1.65 3.41
N ILE A 117 -6.86 2.12 4.07
CA ILE A 117 -7.88 1.24 4.66
C ILE A 117 -8.58 0.42 3.57
N ILE A 118 -8.96 1.06 2.48
CA ILE A 118 -9.65 0.38 1.37
C ILE A 118 -8.76 -0.63 0.68
N LEU A 119 -7.51 -0.25 0.38
CA LEU A 119 -6.56 -1.15 -0.28
C LEU A 119 -6.30 -2.39 0.56
N LEU A 120 -6.03 -2.22 1.84
CA LEU A 120 -5.73 -3.34 2.71
C LEU A 120 -6.95 -4.22 2.98
N ARG A 121 -8.12 -3.63 3.10
CA ARG A 121 -9.35 -4.38 3.40
C ARG A 121 -9.88 -5.14 2.19
N TYR A 122 -9.98 -4.50 1.03
CA TYR A 122 -10.68 -5.08 -0.12
C TYR A 122 -9.76 -5.67 -1.18
N TYR A 123 -8.56 -5.14 -1.35
CA TYR A 123 -7.62 -5.65 -2.34
C TYR A 123 -6.64 -6.65 -1.76
N GLU A 124 -6.32 -6.53 -0.47
CA GLU A 124 -5.39 -7.43 0.20
C GLU A 124 -6.05 -8.37 1.22
N ASP A 125 -7.38 -8.28 1.37
CA ASP A 125 -8.18 -9.18 2.19
C ASP A 125 -7.77 -9.26 3.66
N LEU A 126 -7.35 -8.14 4.22
CA LEU A 126 -6.95 -8.08 5.63
C LEU A 126 -8.13 -7.74 6.53
N THR A 127 -8.09 -8.23 7.76
CA THR A 127 -9.07 -7.87 8.78
C THR A 127 -8.83 -6.45 9.27
N LEU A 128 -9.86 -5.81 9.84
CA LEU A 128 -9.72 -4.47 10.40
C LEU A 128 -8.68 -4.44 11.52
N LYS A 129 -8.61 -5.52 12.30
CA LYS A 129 -7.61 -5.66 13.36
C LYS A 129 -6.19 -5.67 12.79
N GLN A 130 -5.97 -6.42 11.71
CA GLN A 130 -4.67 -6.45 11.02
C GLN A 130 -4.33 -5.07 10.45
N ILE A 131 -5.31 -4.38 9.88
CA ILE A 131 -5.11 -3.03 9.35
C ILE A 131 -4.72 -2.06 10.47
N ALA A 132 -5.35 -2.17 11.63
CA ALA A 132 -5.00 -1.37 12.80
C ALA A 132 -3.54 -1.58 13.20
N GLU A 133 -3.07 -2.82 13.18
CA GLU A 133 -1.67 -3.15 13.45
C GLU A 133 -0.73 -2.56 12.39
N ILE A 134 -1.07 -2.70 11.11
CA ILE A 134 -0.25 -2.20 10.01
C ILE A 134 -0.11 -0.68 10.05
N THR A 135 -1.21 0.02 10.34
CA THR A 135 -1.24 1.49 10.31
C THR A 135 -0.90 2.11 11.65
N ASP A 136 -0.66 1.29 12.67
CA ASP A 136 -0.38 1.74 14.04
C ASP A 136 -1.46 2.70 14.56
N THR A 137 -2.73 2.34 14.32
CA THR A 137 -3.89 3.08 14.79
C THR A 137 -4.81 2.15 15.55
N ASN A 138 -5.73 2.70 16.34
CA ASN A 138 -6.65 1.85 17.06
C ASN A 138 -7.80 1.39 16.15
N LEU A 139 -8.49 0.33 16.55
CA LEU A 139 -9.52 -0.29 15.75
C LEU A 139 -10.71 0.64 15.48
N SER A 140 -11.09 1.47 16.46
CA SER A 140 -12.21 2.39 16.26
C SER A 140 -11.88 3.47 15.20
N THR A 141 -10.63 3.93 15.15
CA THR A 141 -10.17 4.85 14.10
C THR A 141 -10.23 4.18 12.72
N VAL A 142 -9.80 2.92 12.62
CA VAL A 142 -9.87 2.16 11.37
C VAL A 142 -11.32 2.05 10.90
N LYS A 143 -12.24 1.71 11.79
CA LYS A 143 -13.67 1.61 11.46
C LYS A 143 -14.24 2.95 10.97
N THR A 144 -13.93 4.04 11.66
CA THR A 144 -14.38 5.38 11.26
C THR A 144 -13.86 5.75 9.87
N ARG A 145 -12.58 5.52 9.64
CA ARG A 145 -11.98 5.77 8.33
C ARG A 145 -12.58 4.91 7.24
N LEU A 146 -12.89 3.65 7.54
CA LEU A 146 -13.53 2.76 6.59
C LEU A 146 -14.89 3.30 6.16
N TYR A 147 -15.74 3.69 7.10
CA TYR A 147 -17.05 4.24 6.78
C TYR A 147 -16.96 5.54 6.00
N THR A 148 -16.04 6.43 6.38
CA THR A 148 -15.81 7.66 5.65
C THR A 148 -15.36 7.40 4.21
N ALA A 149 -14.45 6.45 4.02
CA ALA A 149 -13.97 6.07 2.70
C ALA A 149 -15.08 5.51 1.84
N LEU A 150 -15.90 4.61 2.41
CA LEU A 150 -17.02 4.01 1.67
C LEU A 150 -18.06 5.05 1.26
N GLU A 151 -18.36 6.02 2.12
CA GLU A 151 -19.27 7.13 1.76
C GLU A 151 -18.73 7.97 0.61
N ARG A 152 -17.44 8.30 0.65
CA ARG A 152 -16.81 9.08 -0.44
C ARG A 152 -16.82 8.31 -1.76
N LEU A 153 -16.52 7.01 -1.72
CA LEU A 153 -16.57 6.16 -2.91
C LEU A 153 -17.97 6.07 -3.47
N LYS A 154 -18.96 5.95 -2.61
CA LYS A 154 -20.37 5.89 -3.02
C LYS A 154 -20.78 7.16 -3.76
N LYS A 155 -20.40 8.33 -3.24
CA LYS A 155 -20.67 9.62 -3.89
C LYS A 155 -19.97 9.72 -5.25
N THR A 156 -18.68 9.41 -5.30
CA THR A 156 -17.88 9.49 -6.52
C THR A 156 -18.45 8.59 -7.62
N LEU A 157 -18.83 7.38 -7.28
CA LEU A 157 -19.34 6.42 -8.24
C LEU A 157 -20.76 6.74 -8.72
N LYS A 158 -21.55 7.43 -7.91
CA LYS A 158 -22.89 7.89 -8.31
C LYS A 158 -22.84 9.08 -9.27
N GLU A 159 -21.82 9.91 -9.15
CA GLU A 159 -21.64 11.12 -9.97
C GLU A 159 -20.98 10.83 -11.33
N ALA A 160 -20.50 9.62 -11.50
CA ALA A 160 -19.81 9.23 -12.73
C ALA A 160 -20.78 8.83 -13.85
#